data_02e373df7bbdf80b52168f2ec86d9c93
#
_entry.id   02e373df7bbdf80b52168f2ec86d9c93
#
_cell.length_a   1.000
_cell.length_b   1.000
_cell.length_c   1.000
_cell.angle_alpha   90.00
_cell.angle_beta   90.00
_cell.angle_gamma   90.00
#
_symmetry.space_group_name_H-M   'P 1'
#
loop_
_entity.id
_entity.type
_entity.pdbx_description
1 polymer ?
#
loop_
_entity_poly.entity_id
_entity_poly.type
_entity_poly.pdbx_seq_one_letter_code
_entity_poly.pdbx_strand_id
1 'polypeptide(L)'
;MATPFADRPSLCGPLRQPRQMLAEQTYDGHKSIHDDAMAADLGLRAGPIEGPTHFSQFDPLLVQLWGTSWFETGCLSAHYQTMVVEGEQVRAFVQLPEDGATFTRIWAEKADGTPVLTGTASVGAGPHPPSEIAQRIAKLRPPQQLVINRDLRVGQQGAGNPEPVRMAHGQHMGPHYPFSLADKLQVITEPCAWYTPEGGASSPWGRA
;
A
#
# COMPACT_ATOMS: atom_id res chain seq x y z
N MET A 1 -12.83 -20.82 3.22
CA MET A 1 -12.84 -20.38 4.63
C MET A 1 -13.56 -19.04 4.68
N ALA A 2 -14.59 -18.87 5.52
CA ALA A 2 -15.21 -17.57 5.71
C ALA A 2 -14.16 -16.60 6.27
N THR A 3 -14.07 -15.40 5.73
CA THR A 3 -13.20 -14.37 6.27
C THR A 3 -13.66 -14.00 7.68
N PRO A 4 -12.74 -13.74 8.63
CA PRO A 4 -13.11 -13.39 10.02
C PRO A 4 -13.88 -12.07 10.13
N PHE A 5 -14.22 -11.43 9.01
CA PHE A 5 -14.91 -10.15 8.91
C PHE A 5 -16.34 -10.27 8.35
N ALA A 6 -16.80 -11.49 8.01
CA ALA A 6 -18.07 -11.73 7.32
C ALA A 6 -19.34 -11.33 8.13
N ASP A 7 -19.19 -11.09 9.43
CA ASP A 7 -20.34 -10.89 10.35
C ASP A 7 -20.72 -9.43 10.56
N ARG A 8 -20.06 -8.48 9.91
CA ARG A 8 -20.38 -7.05 10.03
C ARG A 8 -20.56 -6.39 8.68
N PRO A 9 -21.49 -5.43 8.57
CA PRO A 9 -21.68 -4.68 7.33
C PRO A 9 -20.39 -3.96 6.94
N SER A 10 -20.09 -3.96 5.64
CA SER A 10 -18.89 -3.35 5.09
C SER A 10 -19.17 -2.64 3.76
N LEU A 11 -18.43 -1.57 3.51
CA LEU A 11 -18.31 -1.00 2.18
C LEU A 11 -17.37 -1.88 1.36
N CYS A 12 -17.68 -2.01 0.08
CA CYS A 12 -16.88 -2.82 -0.84
C CYS A 12 -16.65 -2.03 -2.13
N GLY A 13 -15.41 -1.97 -2.54
CA GLY A 13 -15.01 -1.37 -3.81
C GLY A 13 -15.28 -2.31 -5.00
N PRO A 14 -15.11 -1.83 -6.23
CA PRO A 14 -15.15 -2.68 -7.41
C PRO A 14 -13.94 -3.60 -7.46
N LEU A 15 -14.05 -4.72 -8.19
CA LEU A 15 -12.88 -5.51 -8.59
C LEU A 15 -11.97 -4.66 -9.48
N ARG A 16 -10.70 -4.63 -9.16
CA ARG A 16 -9.64 -3.95 -9.90
C ARG A 16 -8.59 -4.94 -10.33
N GLN A 17 -7.94 -4.66 -11.42
CA GLN A 17 -6.83 -5.45 -11.94
C GLN A 17 -5.58 -4.56 -11.96
N PRO A 18 -4.84 -4.50 -10.85
CA PRO A 18 -3.63 -3.70 -10.78
C PRO A 18 -2.58 -4.23 -11.75
N ARG A 19 -1.80 -3.32 -12.35
CA ARG A 19 -0.75 -3.65 -13.29
C ARG A 19 0.61 -3.63 -12.61
N GLN A 20 1.51 -4.46 -13.11
CA GLN A 20 2.91 -4.41 -12.73
C GLN A 20 3.59 -3.25 -13.46
N MET A 21 3.85 -2.16 -12.72
CA MET A 21 4.45 -0.96 -13.29
C MET A 21 5.93 -0.81 -12.96
N LEU A 22 6.44 -1.57 -11.98
CA LEU A 22 7.84 -1.48 -11.58
C LEU A 22 8.79 -2.29 -12.45
N ALA A 23 8.28 -3.25 -13.24
CA ALA A 23 9.09 -3.97 -14.22
C ALA A 23 9.70 -3.02 -15.29
N GLU A 24 9.00 -1.91 -15.59
CA GLU A 24 9.45 -0.90 -16.52
C GLU A 24 10.41 0.13 -15.88
N GLN A 25 10.54 0.09 -14.55
CA GLN A 25 11.38 1.00 -13.76
C GLN A 25 12.73 0.36 -13.41
N THR A 26 13.40 -0.21 -14.39
CA THR A 26 14.73 -0.79 -14.21
C THR A 26 15.82 0.26 -14.38
N TYR A 27 16.89 0.15 -13.59
CA TYR A 27 18.10 0.94 -13.72
C TYR A 27 19.33 0.11 -13.33
N ASP A 28 20.49 0.48 -13.82
CA ASP A 28 21.72 -0.28 -13.67
C ASP A 28 21.99 -0.66 -12.20
N GLY A 29 22.19 -1.96 -11.96
CA GLY A 29 22.55 -2.50 -10.64
C GLY A 29 21.36 -2.70 -9.69
N HIS A 30 20.16 -2.25 -10.03
CA HIS A 30 18.96 -2.53 -9.25
C HIS A 30 18.30 -3.84 -9.69
N LYS A 31 18.11 -4.74 -8.72
CA LYS A 31 17.34 -5.96 -8.88
C LYS A 31 16.08 -5.84 -8.04
N SER A 32 14.93 -6.01 -8.67
CA SER A 32 13.63 -5.89 -8.00
C SER A 32 12.86 -7.21 -8.04
N ILE A 33 12.27 -7.60 -6.92
CA ILE A 33 11.34 -8.74 -6.86
C ILE A 33 10.09 -8.52 -7.72
N HIS A 34 9.84 -7.29 -8.15
CA HIS A 34 8.73 -6.94 -9.03
C HIS A 34 9.04 -7.26 -10.51
N ASP A 35 10.26 -7.61 -10.84
CA ASP A 35 10.66 -8.17 -12.12
C ASP A 35 10.44 -9.70 -12.13
N ASP A 36 9.81 -10.21 -13.19
CA ASP A 36 9.45 -11.63 -13.28
C ASP A 36 10.66 -12.58 -13.26
N ALA A 37 11.76 -12.19 -13.90
CA ALA A 37 12.98 -13.02 -13.92
C ALA A 37 13.62 -13.10 -12.53
N MET A 38 13.71 -11.97 -11.83
CA MET A 38 14.21 -11.95 -10.45
C MET A 38 13.27 -12.69 -9.51
N ALA A 39 11.95 -12.54 -9.68
CA ALA A 39 10.96 -13.26 -8.89
C ALA A 39 11.11 -14.77 -9.06
N ALA A 40 11.30 -15.25 -10.30
CA ALA A 40 11.54 -16.66 -10.60
C ALA A 40 12.83 -17.18 -9.96
N ASP A 41 13.92 -16.41 -9.98
CA ASP A 41 15.19 -16.75 -9.32
C ASP A 41 15.02 -16.94 -7.80
N LEU A 42 14.06 -16.24 -7.20
CA LEU A 42 13.72 -16.34 -5.78
C LEU A 42 12.64 -17.40 -5.48
N GLY A 43 12.18 -18.14 -6.49
CA GLY A 43 11.15 -19.18 -6.36
C GLY A 43 9.73 -18.61 -6.23
N LEU A 44 9.51 -17.36 -6.58
CA LEU A 44 8.17 -16.77 -6.68
C LEU A 44 7.55 -17.13 -8.03
N ARG A 45 6.22 -17.17 -8.08
CA ARG A 45 5.48 -17.54 -9.33
C ARG A 45 5.52 -16.46 -10.42
N ALA A 46 5.70 -15.20 -10.04
CA ALA A 46 5.86 -14.03 -10.91
C ALA A 46 6.23 -12.83 -10.04
N GLY A 47 6.57 -11.70 -10.64
CA GLY A 47 6.81 -10.44 -9.96
C GLY A 47 5.55 -9.94 -9.24
N PRO A 48 5.56 -9.73 -7.91
CA PRO A 48 4.40 -9.22 -7.20
C PRO A 48 4.13 -7.76 -7.56
N ILE A 49 2.85 -7.40 -7.61
CA ILE A 49 2.42 -6.00 -7.62
C ILE A 49 2.94 -5.32 -6.36
N GLU A 50 3.44 -4.08 -6.49
CA GLU A 50 3.94 -3.31 -5.34
C GLU A 50 2.83 -3.11 -4.29
N GLY A 51 3.16 -3.39 -3.03
CA GLY A 51 2.19 -3.32 -1.94
C GLY A 51 1.43 -1.99 -1.84
N PRO A 52 2.09 -0.81 -1.87
CA PRO A 52 1.41 0.48 -1.82
C PRO A 52 0.38 0.71 -2.93
N THR A 53 0.49 0.04 -4.07
CA THR A 53 -0.49 0.10 -5.17
C THR A 53 -1.91 -0.25 -4.70
N HIS A 54 -2.04 -1.12 -3.71
CA HIS A 54 -3.34 -1.51 -3.19
C HIS A 54 -3.99 -0.44 -2.30
N PHE A 55 -3.26 0.56 -1.80
CA PHE A 55 -3.78 1.52 -0.83
C PHE A 55 -4.82 2.46 -1.42
N SER A 56 -4.62 2.92 -2.64
CA SER A 56 -5.53 3.86 -3.30
C SER A 56 -6.95 3.30 -3.50
N GLN A 57 -7.13 1.99 -3.49
CA GLN A 57 -8.44 1.36 -3.58
C GLN A 57 -9.33 1.66 -2.36
N PHE A 58 -8.73 2.00 -1.22
CA PHE A 58 -9.44 2.34 0.00
C PHE A 58 -9.94 3.79 0.02
N ASP A 59 -9.31 4.69 -0.72
CA ASP A 59 -9.64 6.12 -0.69
C ASP A 59 -11.12 6.42 -0.93
N PRO A 60 -11.79 5.87 -1.98
CA PRO A 60 -13.20 6.12 -2.19
C PRO A 60 -14.10 5.64 -1.04
N LEU A 61 -13.74 4.52 -0.42
CA LEU A 61 -14.50 3.93 0.66
C LEU A 61 -14.32 4.71 1.96
N LEU A 62 -13.10 5.17 2.24
CA LEU A 62 -12.78 5.93 3.45
C LEU A 62 -13.29 7.36 3.37
N VAL A 63 -13.31 7.96 2.18
CA VAL A 63 -13.98 9.25 1.95
C VAL A 63 -15.49 9.13 2.12
N GLN A 64 -16.09 8.02 1.72
CA GLN A 64 -17.52 7.79 1.98
C GLN A 64 -17.83 7.74 3.48
N LEU A 65 -16.92 7.25 4.31
CA LEU A 65 -17.07 7.21 5.76
C LEU A 65 -16.78 8.55 6.44
N TRP A 66 -15.68 9.20 6.06
CA TRP A 66 -15.11 10.30 6.83
C TRP A 66 -14.93 11.60 6.05
N GLY A 67 -15.43 11.64 4.81
CA GLY A 67 -15.31 12.82 3.95
C GLY A 67 -13.86 13.21 3.72
N THR A 68 -13.62 14.51 3.58
CA THR A 68 -12.29 15.08 3.35
C THR A 68 -11.31 14.86 4.50
N SER A 69 -11.81 14.60 5.72
CA SER A 69 -10.95 14.30 6.87
C SER A 69 -10.03 13.08 6.64
N TRP A 70 -10.41 12.18 5.71
CA TRP A 70 -9.53 11.09 5.31
C TRP A 70 -8.21 11.58 4.74
N PHE A 71 -8.23 12.61 3.90
CA PHE A 71 -7.02 13.16 3.30
C PHE A 71 -6.25 14.14 4.20
N GLU A 72 -6.93 14.74 5.16
CA GLU A 72 -6.32 15.70 6.09
C GLU A 72 -5.56 15.01 7.23
N THR A 73 -6.16 13.95 7.75
CA THR A 73 -5.69 13.31 8.99
C THR A 73 -5.76 11.78 8.95
N GLY A 74 -5.98 11.21 7.75
CA GLY A 74 -6.12 9.77 7.56
C GLY A 74 -4.81 9.03 7.82
N CYS A 75 -4.94 7.86 8.42
CA CYS A 75 -3.85 6.91 8.60
C CYS A 75 -4.30 5.52 8.20
N LEU A 76 -3.51 4.86 7.36
CA LEU A 76 -3.73 3.48 6.93
C LEU A 76 -2.57 2.62 7.39
N SER A 77 -2.88 1.49 8.01
CA SER A 77 -1.90 0.50 8.45
C SER A 77 -2.32 -0.87 7.95
N ALA A 78 -1.49 -1.52 7.15
CA ALA A 78 -1.81 -2.79 6.53
C ALA A 78 -0.71 -3.84 6.73
N HIS A 79 -1.13 -5.10 6.67
CA HIS A 79 -0.29 -6.28 6.61
C HIS A 79 -0.67 -7.11 5.39
N TYR A 80 0.30 -7.33 4.51
CA TYR A 80 0.14 -8.18 3.32
C TYR A 80 0.19 -9.66 3.71
N GLN A 81 -0.73 -10.44 3.16
CA GLN A 81 -0.87 -11.87 3.43
C GLN A 81 -0.54 -12.72 2.21
N THR A 82 -1.05 -12.32 1.05
CA THR A 82 -0.82 -13.03 -0.20
C THR A 82 -0.40 -12.06 -1.29
N MET A 83 0.63 -12.40 -2.03
CA MET A 83 1.07 -11.63 -3.18
C MET A 83 0.01 -11.61 -4.28
N VAL A 84 -0.10 -10.49 -4.96
CA VAL A 84 -0.87 -10.30 -6.19
C VAL A 84 0.10 -10.16 -7.33
N VAL A 85 -0.18 -10.79 -8.46
CA VAL A 85 0.61 -10.67 -9.69
C VAL A 85 -0.24 -10.12 -10.81
N GLU A 86 0.40 -9.74 -11.90
CA GLU A 86 -0.27 -9.27 -13.12
C GLU A 86 -1.41 -10.20 -13.52
N GLY A 87 -2.55 -9.64 -13.93
CA GLY A 87 -3.74 -10.40 -14.35
C GLY A 87 -4.69 -10.80 -13.22
N GLU A 88 -4.29 -10.72 -11.96
CA GLU A 88 -5.17 -11.02 -10.83
C GLU A 88 -6.05 -9.83 -10.46
N GLN A 89 -7.27 -10.12 -10.03
CA GLN A 89 -8.22 -9.09 -9.60
C GLN A 89 -8.29 -9.01 -8.08
N VAL A 90 -8.38 -7.77 -7.57
CA VAL A 90 -8.43 -7.45 -6.14
C VAL A 90 -9.57 -6.49 -5.87
N ARG A 91 -10.20 -6.65 -4.71
CA ARG A 91 -11.26 -5.77 -4.18
C ARG A 91 -10.92 -5.34 -2.77
N ALA A 92 -11.09 -4.06 -2.49
CA ALA A 92 -10.95 -3.49 -1.16
C ALA A 92 -12.28 -3.49 -0.41
N PHE A 93 -12.19 -3.66 0.92
CA PHE A 93 -13.31 -3.62 1.85
C PHE A 93 -12.97 -2.75 3.05
N VAL A 94 -13.98 -2.04 3.54
CA VAL A 94 -13.89 -1.25 4.77
C VAL A 94 -15.06 -1.63 5.65
N GLN A 95 -14.80 -2.11 6.87
CA GLN A 95 -15.85 -2.41 7.84
C GLN A 95 -16.59 -1.12 8.22
N LEU A 96 -17.92 -1.13 8.21
CA LEU A 96 -18.69 0.01 8.70
C LEU A 96 -18.45 0.16 10.21
N PRO A 97 -17.89 1.28 10.66
CA PRO A 97 -17.72 1.55 12.08
C PRO A 97 -19.06 1.93 12.72
N GLU A 98 -19.10 2.00 14.04
CA GLU A 98 -20.21 2.63 14.76
C GLU A 98 -20.25 4.14 14.43
N ASP A 99 -21.44 4.74 14.55
CA ASP A 99 -21.66 6.15 14.25
C ASP A 99 -20.68 7.05 15.04
N GLY A 100 -19.99 7.94 14.31
CA GLY A 100 -19.02 8.85 14.88
C GLY A 100 -17.65 8.22 15.19
N ALA A 101 -17.44 6.94 14.93
CA ALA A 101 -16.14 6.31 15.16
C ALA A 101 -15.11 6.77 14.10
N THR A 102 -13.90 7.04 14.59
CA THR A 102 -12.76 7.53 13.80
C THR A 102 -11.73 6.44 13.49
N PHE A 103 -12.09 5.17 13.67
CA PHE A 103 -11.25 4.01 13.48
C PHE A 103 -12.08 2.85 12.92
N THR A 104 -11.51 2.11 11.98
CA THR A 104 -12.15 0.90 11.44
C THR A 104 -11.14 -0.12 10.95
N ARG A 105 -11.63 -1.33 10.62
CA ARG A 105 -10.86 -2.38 9.96
C ARG A 105 -11.01 -2.30 8.47
N ILE A 106 -9.93 -2.67 7.77
CA ILE A 106 -9.87 -2.75 6.31
C ILE A 106 -9.27 -4.08 5.89
N TRP A 107 -9.62 -4.55 4.70
CA TRP A 107 -8.97 -5.70 4.08
C TRP A 107 -9.13 -5.66 2.56
N ALA A 108 -8.35 -6.46 1.88
CA ALA A 108 -8.51 -6.69 0.45
C ALA A 108 -8.45 -8.19 0.16
N GLU A 109 -9.20 -8.62 -0.85
CA GLU A 109 -9.31 -10.01 -1.29
C GLU A 109 -9.18 -10.09 -2.82
N LYS A 110 -8.66 -11.21 -3.31
CA LYS A 110 -8.78 -11.56 -4.72
C LYS A 110 -10.23 -11.90 -5.07
N ALA A 111 -10.51 -12.02 -6.38
CA ALA A 111 -11.85 -12.37 -6.86
C ALA A 111 -12.38 -13.70 -6.30
N ASP A 112 -11.49 -14.62 -5.97
CA ASP A 112 -11.80 -15.93 -5.38
C ASP A 112 -11.92 -15.93 -3.85
N GLY A 113 -11.81 -14.76 -3.21
CA GLY A 113 -11.84 -14.59 -1.75
C GLY A 113 -10.50 -14.84 -1.05
N THR A 114 -9.41 -15.07 -1.79
CA THR A 114 -8.08 -15.20 -1.19
C THR A 114 -7.66 -13.88 -0.53
N PRO A 115 -7.30 -13.86 0.78
CA PRO A 115 -6.89 -12.64 1.45
C PRO A 115 -5.60 -12.07 0.86
N VAL A 116 -5.60 -10.78 0.51
CA VAL A 116 -4.44 -10.03 0.01
C VAL A 116 -3.79 -9.24 1.13
N LEU A 117 -4.57 -8.48 1.87
CA LEU A 117 -4.11 -7.73 3.03
C LEU A 117 -5.20 -7.58 4.08
N THR A 118 -4.79 -7.35 5.32
CA THR A 118 -5.65 -6.91 6.41
C THR A 118 -5.06 -5.66 7.04
N GLY A 119 -5.90 -4.85 7.67
CA GLY A 119 -5.40 -3.60 8.22
C GLY A 119 -6.41 -2.82 9.04
N THR A 120 -6.02 -1.61 9.35
CA THR A 120 -6.82 -0.60 10.05
C THR A 120 -6.71 0.74 9.37
N ALA A 121 -7.77 1.51 9.41
CA ALA A 121 -7.78 2.91 9.00
C ALA A 121 -8.34 3.78 10.12
N SER A 122 -7.85 5.01 10.22
CA SER A 122 -8.33 6.00 11.19
C SER A 122 -8.21 7.42 10.66
N VAL A 123 -8.94 8.35 11.28
CA VAL A 123 -8.82 9.80 11.05
C VAL A 123 -8.72 10.54 12.36
N GLY A 124 -8.08 11.71 12.35
CA GLY A 124 -7.91 12.57 13.51
C GLY A 124 -6.78 12.13 14.45
N ALA A 125 -6.59 12.90 15.52
CA ALA A 125 -5.45 12.76 16.43
C ALA A 125 -5.59 11.63 17.47
N GLY A 126 -6.72 10.91 17.50
CA GLY A 126 -6.95 9.82 18.45
C GLY A 126 -7.30 10.28 19.88
N PRO A 127 -7.52 9.39 20.83
CA PRO A 127 -6.95 8.03 20.93
C PRO A 127 -7.65 7.01 20.04
N HIS A 128 -6.89 6.20 19.35
CA HIS A 128 -7.40 5.08 18.56
C HIS A 128 -7.00 3.74 19.16
N PRO A 129 -7.78 2.66 18.90
CA PRO A 129 -7.28 1.31 19.11
C PRO A 129 -5.93 1.09 18.40
N PRO A 130 -5.10 0.14 18.87
CA PRO A 130 -3.82 -0.13 18.23
C PRO A 130 -3.99 -0.44 16.74
N SER A 131 -3.23 0.25 15.89
CA SER A 131 -3.18 0.01 14.45
C SER A 131 -2.68 -1.41 14.14
N GLU A 132 -2.89 -1.89 12.93
CA GLU A 132 -2.41 -3.22 12.51
C GLU A 132 -0.91 -3.39 12.78
N ILE A 133 -0.09 -2.40 12.43
CA ILE A 133 1.35 -2.45 12.69
C ILE A 133 1.68 -2.47 14.18
N ALA A 134 0.98 -1.69 15.00
CA ALA A 134 1.20 -1.68 16.44
C ALA A 134 0.87 -3.04 17.08
N GLN A 135 -0.24 -3.67 16.67
CA GLN A 135 -0.62 -5.00 17.14
C GLN A 135 0.42 -6.07 16.74
N ARG A 136 1.02 -5.93 15.57
CA ARG A 136 2.05 -6.87 15.08
C ARG A 136 3.37 -6.67 15.80
N ILE A 137 3.80 -5.41 15.98
CA ILE A 137 5.03 -5.10 16.74
C ILE A 137 4.96 -5.70 18.14
N ALA A 138 3.81 -5.60 18.81
CA ALA A 138 3.61 -6.17 20.15
C ALA A 138 3.74 -7.70 20.19
N LYS A 139 3.62 -8.39 19.05
CA LYS A 139 3.74 -9.85 18.92
C LYS A 139 5.07 -10.29 18.32
N LEU A 140 5.96 -9.37 17.95
CA LEU A 140 7.25 -9.73 17.37
C LEU A 140 8.09 -10.53 18.39
N ARG A 141 8.72 -11.57 17.90
CA ARG A 141 9.75 -12.32 18.64
C ARG A 141 11.12 -11.83 18.24
N PRO A 142 12.09 -11.78 19.16
CA PRO A 142 13.48 -11.49 18.79
C PRO A 142 13.92 -12.45 17.69
N PRO A 143 14.53 -11.98 16.59
CA PRO A 143 15.02 -12.85 15.55
C PRO A 143 16.19 -13.69 16.06
N GLN A 144 16.20 -14.98 15.76
CA GLN A 144 17.35 -15.85 16.06
C GLN A 144 18.53 -15.56 15.14
N GLN A 145 18.23 -15.26 13.87
CA GLN A 145 19.22 -14.90 12.87
C GLN A 145 18.65 -13.80 11.96
N LEU A 146 19.38 -12.70 11.85
CA LEU A 146 19.04 -11.65 10.89
C LEU A 146 19.57 -12.04 9.50
N VAL A 147 18.72 -11.98 8.49
CA VAL A 147 19.05 -12.21 7.08
C VAL A 147 19.01 -10.90 6.31
N ILE A 148 17.87 -10.22 6.35
CA ILE A 148 17.69 -8.90 5.73
C ILE A 148 18.23 -7.85 6.70
N ASN A 149 19.03 -6.89 6.18
CA ASN A 149 19.62 -5.81 6.97
C ASN A 149 20.49 -6.29 8.13
N ARG A 150 21.08 -7.50 8.04
CA ARG A 150 21.88 -8.14 9.09
C ARG A 150 23.06 -7.30 9.58
N ASP A 151 23.55 -6.42 8.72
CA ASP A 151 24.73 -5.59 8.98
C ASP A 151 24.36 -4.23 9.60
N LEU A 152 23.06 -3.92 9.72
CA LEU A 152 22.60 -2.72 10.39
C LEU A 152 22.67 -2.85 11.91
N ARG A 153 23.05 -1.77 12.58
CA ARG A 153 23.13 -1.67 14.04
C ARG A 153 22.39 -0.42 14.52
N VAL A 154 21.75 -0.53 15.66
CA VAL A 154 21.15 0.64 16.33
C VAL A 154 22.25 1.68 16.61
N GLY A 155 22.02 2.92 16.20
CA GLY A 155 23.01 4.00 16.33
C GLY A 155 24.06 4.06 15.22
N GLN A 156 24.03 3.14 14.25
CA GLN A 156 24.90 3.20 13.08
C GLN A 156 24.61 4.47 12.26
N GLN A 157 25.68 5.14 11.85
CA GLN A 157 25.62 6.29 10.97
C GLN A 157 26.21 5.94 9.60
N GLY A 158 25.70 6.58 8.54
CA GLY A 158 26.25 6.46 7.20
C GLY A 158 27.69 7.00 7.12
N ALA A 159 28.49 6.45 6.22
CA ALA A 159 29.91 6.80 6.06
C ALA A 159 30.13 8.12 5.28
N GLY A 160 29.10 8.84 4.90
CA GLY A 160 29.18 10.09 4.11
C GLY A 160 28.59 11.29 4.83
N ASN A 161 28.80 12.46 4.26
CA ASN A 161 28.09 13.65 4.68
C ASN A 161 26.59 13.49 4.36
N PRO A 162 25.66 13.98 5.23
CA PRO A 162 24.25 13.99 4.92
C PRO A 162 23.98 14.79 3.64
N GLU A 163 23.37 14.15 2.66
CA GLU A 163 22.89 14.82 1.46
C GLU A 163 21.38 15.03 1.55
N PRO A 164 20.88 16.27 1.29
CA PRO A 164 19.45 16.51 1.27
C PRO A 164 18.83 15.83 0.04
N VAL A 165 17.95 14.87 0.28
CA VAL A 165 17.16 14.24 -0.78
C VAL A 165 15.80 14.95 -0.88
N ARG A 166 15.46 15.43 -2.06
CA ARG A 166 14.16 16.06 -2.33
C ARG A 166 13.49 15.32 -3.47
N MET A 167 12.30 14.81 -3.22
CA MET A 167 11.48 14.22 -4.26
C MET A 167 10.72 15.33 -4.99
N ALA A 168 11.17 15.66 -6.19
CA ALA A 168 10.48 16.61 -7.06
C ALA A 168 9.41 15.90 -7.89
N HIS A 169 8.31 16.62 -8.21
CA HIS A 169 7.17 16.01 -8.90
C HIS A 169 7.55 15.42 -10.26
N GLY A 170 8.26 16.15 -11.09
CA GLY A 170 8.60 15.73 -12.47
C GLY A 170 10.09 15.53 -12.74
N GLN A 171 10.93 15.49 -11.71
CA GLN A 171 12.38 15.33 -11.86
C GLN A 171 12.85 14.04 -11.19
N HIS A 172 13.75 13.34 -11.84
CA HIS A 172 14.41 12.17 -11.26
C HIS A 172 15.29 12.56 -10.07
N MET A 173 15.35 11.71 -9.07
CA MET A 173 16.12 11.93 -7.85
C MET A 173 17.63 11.67 -8.01
N GLY A 174 18.07 11.24 -9.16
CA GLY A 174 19.48 10.99 -9.49
C GLY A 174 19.76 9.59 -10.02
N PRO A 175 21.03 9.22 -10.22
CA PRO A 175 21.40 7.96 -10.88
C PRO A 175 21.05 6.72 -10.05
N HIS A 176 20.99 6.82 -8.72
CA HIS A 176 20.65 5.71 -7.83
C HIS A 176 19.16 5.58 -7.56
N TYR A 177 18.36 6.57 -7.97
CA TYR A 177 16.91 6.53 -7.88
C TYR A 177 16.32 7.39 -9.02
N PRO A 178 16.25 6.85 -10.24
CA PRO A 178 15.89 7.61 -11.44
C PRO A 178 14.39 7.84 -11.59
N PHE A 179 13.64 7.84 -10.49
CA PHE A 179 12.19 8.03 -10.48
C PHE A 179 11.84 9.40 -9.92
N SER A 180 10.78 9.98 -10.44
CA SER A 180 10.16 11.19 -9.91
C SER A 180 9.03 10.84 -8.93
N LEU A 181 8.54 11.85 -8.23
CA LEU A 181 7.31 11.72 -7.44
C LEU A 181 6.11 11.35 -8.31
N ALA A 182 6.03 11.90 -9.54
CA ALA A 182 4.95 11.57 -10.47
C ALA A 182 4.93 10.08 -10.83
N ASP A 183 6.10 9.49 -11.13
CA ASP A 183 6.21 8.06 -11.42
C ASP A 183 5.73 7.21 -10.24
N LYS A 184 6.12 7.56 -9.02
CA LYS A 184 5.71 6.84 -7.83
C LYS A 184 4.23 7.00 -7.50
N LEU A 185 3.68 8.20 -7.65
CA LEU A 185 2.25 8.42 -7.47
C LEU A 185 1.43 7.64 -8.49
N GLN A 186 1.87 7.56 -9.74
CA GLN A 186 1.20 6.77 -10.76
C GLN A 186 1.10 5.29 -10.37
N VAL A 187 2.20 4.68 -9.89
CA VAL A 187 2.20 3.30 -9.41
C VAL A 187 1.23 3.10 -8.23
N ILE A 188 1.29 3.99 -7.25
CA ILE A 188 0.47 3.88 -6.03
C ILE A 188 -1.02 4.08 -6.32
N THR A 189 -1.37 4.93 -7.27
CA THR A 189 -2.77 5.32 -7.54
C THR A 189 -3.41 4.54 -8.69
N GLU A 190 -2.64 3.75 -9.42
CA GLU A 190 -3.06 3.02 -10.61
C GLU A 190 -4.42 2.29 -10.47
N PRO A 191 -4.71 1.51 -9.42
CA PRO A 191 -5.96 0.76 -9.36
C PRO A 191 -7.17 1.59 -8.93
N CYS A 192 -7.01 2.86 -8.60
CA CYS A 192 -8.12 3.71 -8.19
C CYS A 192 -8.59 4.61 -9.34
N ALA A 193 -9.84 4.44 -9.76
CA ALA A 193 -10.40 5.23 -10.86
C ALA A 193 -10.41 6.74 -10.64
N TRP A 194 -10.36 7.22 -9.40
CA TRP A 194 -10.31 8.66 -9.10
C TRP A 194 -9.06 9.34 -9.63
N TYR A 195 -7.97 8.60 -9.79
CA TYR A 195 -6.69 9.11 -10.23
C TYR A 195 -6.44 8.87 -11.73
N THR A 196 -7.45 8.35 -12.45
CA THR A 196 -7.38 8.24 -13.91
C THR A 196 -7.93 9.51 -14.57
N PRO A 197 -7.53 9.81 -15.83
CA PRO A 197 -8.09 10.93 -16.57
C PRO A 197 -9.63 10.88 -16.70
N GLU A 198 -10.19 9.69 -16.85
CA GLU A 198 -11.63 9.48 -16.99
C GLU A 198 -12.36 9.58 -15.66
N GLY A 199 -11.75 9.10 -14.58
CA GLY A 199 -12.34 9.06 -13.24
C GLY A 199 -12.14 10.34 -12.42
N GLY A 200 -11.24 11.21 -12.83
CA GLY A 200 -10.91 12.45 -12.11
C GLY A 200 -12.10 13.38 -11.87
N ALA A 201 -13.13 13.32 -12.74
CA ALA A 201 -14.35 14.11 -12.57
C ALA A 201 -15.20 13.67 -11.36
N SER A 202 -15.05 12.43 -10.89
CA SER A 202 -15.74 11.89 -9.70
C SER A 202 -14.89 11.95 -8.43
N SER A 203 -13.66 12.43 -8.55
CA SER A 203 -12.76 12.67 -7.42
C SER A 203 -13.27 13.83 -6.57
N PRO A 204 -13.12 13.79 -5.23
CA PRO A 204 -13.49 14.90 -4.36
C PRO A 204 -12.71 16.21 -4.63
N TRP A 205 -11.61 16.13 -5.39
CA TRP A 205 -10.80 17.30 -5.76
C TRP A 205 -11.29 17.98 -7.05
N GLY A 206 -12.19 17.38 -7.80
CA GLY A 206 -12.47 17.81 -9.17
C GLY A 206 -11.34 17.46 -10.14
N ARG A 207 -11.42 17.99 -11.36
CA ARG A 207 -10.29 17.90 -12.30
C ARG A 207 -9.19 18.87 -11.85
N ALA A 208 -8.02 18.36 -11.58
CA ALA A 208 -6.81 19.17 -11.42
C ALA A 208 -6.43 19.82 -12.74
#